data_f8c5c5bbb9be2b79ea0c8cd73c4b4a64
#
_entry.id   f8c5c5bbb9be2b79ea0c8cd73c4b4a64
#
_cell.length_a   1.000
_cell.length_b   1.000
_cell.length_c   1.000
_cell.angle_alpha   90.00
_cell.angle_beta   90.00
_cell.angle_gamma   90.00
#
_symmetry.space_group_name_H-M   'P 1'
#
loop_
_entity.id
_entity.type
_entity.pdbx_description
1 polymer ?
#
loop_
_entity_poly.entity_id
_entity_poly.type
_entity_poly.pdbx_seq_one_letter_code
_entity_poly.pdbx_strand_id
1 'polypeptide(L)'
;ASARNTGISHCEGQYISFMDADDRLTSSTLSDVYGFFSTCDANIPFVSVPIYFFEKRDFGHRLNYKYECESSRIIDLAHEYSFVQMSASSAFFRHKIIQDRSFDTTLKYAEDAKLIMDILLDYPQYGIVPSGRYMYRTRNALDSALNVSKHRKEWYIDSLKYYTFWALDESERRLGYVPDFVQYTIMYDLLARFRMKKFPDDV
;
A
#
# COMPACT_ATOMS: atom_id res chain seq x y z
N ALA A 1 6.66 10.95 -3.04
CA ALA A 1 6.74 11.17 -1.59
C ALA A 1 6.52 12.65 -1.22
N SER A 2 7.39 13.62 -1.60
CA SER A 2 7.32 15.02 -1.12
C SER A 2 5.96 15.69 -1.39
N ALA A 3 5.41 15.62 -2.60
CA ALA A 3 4.10 16.21 -2.91
C ALA A 3 2.96 15.61 -2.06
N ARG A 4 3.00 14.29 -1.79
CA ARG A 4 2.02 13.63 -0.92
C ARG A 4 2.16 14.12 0.52
N ASN A 5 3.38 14.31 1.02
CA ASN A 5 3.63 14.87 2.36
C ASN A 5 3.10 16.31 2.48
N THR A 6 3.32 17.15 1.46
CA THR A 6 2.71 18.49 1.40
C THR A 6 1.17 18.38 1.39
N GLY A 7 0.59 17.42 0.65
CA GLY A 7 -0.85 17.15 0.68
C GLY A 7 -1.36 16.82 2.09
N ILE A 8 -0.67 15.93 2.82
CA ILE A 8 -1.05 15.57 4.20
C ILE A 8 -1.09 16.81 5.09
N SER A 9 -0.06 17.67 5.03
CA SER A 9 0.03 18.85 5.90
C SER A 9 -1.01 19.96 5.63
N HIS A 10 -1.73 19.88 4.50
CA HIS A 10 -2.76 20.85 4.12
C HIS A 10 -4.17 20.24 4.08
N CYS A 11 -4.31 18.94 4.34
CA CYS A 11 -5.62 18.29 4.37
C CYS A 11 -6.37 18.64 5.66
N GLU A 12 -7.66 18.97 5.50
CA GLU A 12 -8.60 19.23 6.61
C GLU A 12 -9.69 18.15 6.70
N GLY A 13 -9.74 17.26 5.72
CA GLY A 13 -10.74 16.19 5.63
C GLY A 13 -10.57 15.13 6.72
N GLN A 14 -11.66 14.49 7.09
CA GLN A 14 -11.69 13.39 8.07
C GLN A 14 -10.92 12.16 7.59
N TYR A 15 -10.93 11.94 6.27
CA TYR A 15 -10.26 10.85 5.59
C TYR A 15 -9.40 11.38 4.45
N ILE A 16 -8.26 10.77 4.23
CA ILE A 16 -7.29 11.14 3.20
C ILE A 16 -7.04 9.94 2.30
N SER A 17 -7.02 10.16 1.00
CA SER A 17 -6.53 9.17 0.04
C SER A 17 -5.59 9.84 -0.97
N PHE A 18 -4.76 9.03 -1.62
CA PHE A 18 -3.80 9.48 -2.63
C PHE A 18 -4.20 8.89 -3.97
N MET A 19 -4.33 9.74 -4.98
CA MET A 19 -4.70 9.30 -6.32
C MET A 19 -3.76 9.93 -7.34
N ASP A 20 -3.23 9.12 -8.24
CA ASP A 20 -2.45 9.62 -9.35
C ASP A 20 -3.36 10.28 -10.40
N ALA A 21 -2.85 11.30 -11.10
CA ALA A 21 -3.66 12.18 -11.94
C ALA A 21 -4.32 11.47 -13.14
N ASP A 22 -3.83 10.30 -13.51
CA ASP A 22 -4.35 9.49 -14.63
C ASP A 22 -5.15 8.27 -14.18
N ASP A 23 -5.32 8.07 -12.88
CA ASP A 23 -6.12 7.01 -12.29
C ASP A 23 -7.55 7.50 -11.97
N ARG A 24 -8.44 6.60 -11.60
CA ARG A 24 -9.82 6.92 -11.24
C ARG A 24 -10.40 5.95 -10.23
N LEU A 25 -11.46 6.38 -9.55
CA LEU A 25 -12.29 5.52 -8.71
C LEU A 25 -13.58 5.17 -9.45
N THR A 26 -14.20 4.04 -9.11
CA THR A 26 -15.59 3.78 -9.52
C THR A 26 -16.54 4.69 -8.74
N SER A 27 -17.72 4.94 -9.30
CA SER A 27 -18.67 5.95 -8.81
C SER A 27 -19.11 5.72 -7.36
N SER A 28 -19.22 4.48 -6.90
CA SER A 28 -19.65 4.14 -5.53
C SER A 28 -18.51 4.11 -4.51
N THR A 29 -17.24 4.11 -4.95
CA THR A 29 -16.10 3.86 -4.05
C THR A 29 -16.08 4.77 -2.83
N LEU A 30 -16.28 6.08 -3.01
CA LEU A 30 -16.20 7.03 -1.90
C LEU A 30 -17.36 6.84 -0.91
N SER A 31 -18.58 6.60 -1.40
CA SER A 31 -19.74 6.35 -0.55
C SER A 31 -19.61 5.04 0.22
N ASP A 32 -19.11 3.99 -0.43
CA ASP A 32 -18.95 2.67 0.19
C ASP A 32 -17.87 2.71 1.28
N VAL A 33 -16.75 3.37 1.00
CA VAL A 33 -15.66 3.57 1.99
C VAL A 33 -16.13 4.42 3.16
N TYR A 34 -16.85 5.52 2.90
CA TYR A 34 -17.41 6.36 3.96
C TYR A 34 -18.42 5.61 4.82
N GLY A 35 -19.31 4.84 4.18
CA GLY A 35 -20.28 3.99 4.88
C GLY A 35 -19.59 2.99 5.81
N PHE A 36 -18.54 2.33 5.36
CA PHE A 36 -17.77 1.41 6.20
C PHE A 36 -17.08 2.12 7.37
N PHE A 37 -16.42 3.25 7.13
CA PHE A 37 -15.79 4.03 8.20
C PHE A 37 -16.77 4.53 9.26
N SER A 38 -18.02 4.76 8.88
CA SER A 38 -19.06 5.23 9.80
C SER A 38 -19.54 4.14 10.77
N THR A 39 -19.29 2.88 10.46
CA THR A 39 -19.73 1.72 11.24
C THR A 39 -18.60 0.95 11.90
N CYS A 40 -17.37 1.07 11.41
CA CYS A 40 -16.22 0.36 11.96
C CYS A 40 -15.59 1.10 13.15
N ASP A 41 -14.81 0.35 13.96
CA ASP A 41 -14.07 0.89 15.08
C ASP A 41 -13.18 2.08 14.66
N ALA A 42 -13.14 3.10 15.52
CA ALA A 42 -12.33 4.30 15.33
C ALA A 42 -10.81 4.03 15.29
N ASN A 43 -10.37 2.87 15.77
CA ASN A 43 -8.96 2.44 15.74
C ASN A 43 -8.56 1.76 14.43
N ILE A 44 -9.51 1.45 13.52
CA ILE A 44 -9.16 1.00 12.17
C ILE A 44 -8.49 2.14 11.41
N PRO A 45 -7.18 2.04 11.11
CA PRO A 45 -6.38 3.17 10.63
C PRO A 45 -6.71 3.57 9.19
N PHE A 46 -7.00 2.60 8.36
CA PHE A 46 -7.37 2.81 6.96
C PHE A 46 -8.28 1.72 6.43
N VAL A 47 -8.89 2.00 5.32
CA VAL A 47 -9.71 1.08 4.52
C VAL A 47 -9.10 0.96 3.14
N SER A 48 -9.05 -0.24 2.58
CA SER A 48 -8.54 -0.45 1.23
C SER A 48 -9.61 -1.01 0.28
N VAL A 49 -9.45 -0.72 -1.01
CA VAL A 49 -10.29 -1.21 -2.09
C VAL A 49 -9.45 -1.98 -3.12
N PRO A 50 -10.04 -2.91 -3.88
CA PRO A 50 -9.32 -3.65 -4.91
C PRO A 50 -8.80 -2.73 -6.03
N ILE A 51 -7.62 -3.06 -6.55
CA ILE A 51 -7.01 -2.38 -7.70
C ILE A 51 -7.35 -3.16 -8.97
N TYR A 52 -7.88 -2.47 -9.96
CA TYR A 52 -8.08 -3.00 -11.31
C TYR A 52 -7.31 -2.17 -12.31
N PHE A 53 -6.66 -2.84 -13.23
CA PHE A 53 -5.97 -2.20 -14.34
C PHE A 53 -6.96 -1.86 -15.45
N PHE A 54 -6.68 -0.79 -16.21
CA PHE A 54 -7.47 -0.45 -17.38
C PHE A 54 -6.59 0.08 -18.53
N GLU A 55 -7.13 0.18 -19.71
CA GLU A 55 -6.51 0.43 -21.02
C GLU A 55 -5.72 -0.79 -21.53
N LYS A 56 -4.40 -0.84 -21.35
CA LYS A 56 -3.57 -1.95 -21.87
C LYS A 56 -3.85 -3.28 -21.19
N ARG A 57 -4.22 -3.26 -19.93
CA ARG A 57 -4.56 -4.44 -19.11
C ARG A 57 -5.96 -4.26 -18.59
N ASP A 58 -6.72 -5.33 -18.53
CA ASP A 58 -8.09 -5.34 -18.02
C ASP A 58 -8.27 -6.53 -17.09
N PHE A 59 -7.58 -6.48 -15.94
CA PHE A 59 -7.69 -7.48 -14.88
C PHE A 59 -7.35 -6.88 -13.52
N GLY A 60 -7.70 -7.60 -12.45
CA GLY A 60 -7.42 -7.20 -11.09
C GLY A 60 -5.96 -7.39 -10.68
N HIS A 61 -5.51 -6.60 -9.71
CA HIS A 61 -4.20 -6.78 -9.10
C HIS A 61 -4.12 -8.14 -8.39
N ARG A 62 -2.94 -8.75 -8.37
CA ARG A 62 -2.72 -10.08 -7.75
C ARG A 62 -3.04 -10.14 -6.24
N LEU A 63 -3.01 -9.03 -5.53
CA LEU A 63 -3.41 -8.94 -4.13
C LEU A 63 -4.92 -8.78 -3.94
N ASN A 64 -5.73 -8.86 -5.01
CA ASN A 64 -7.18 -8.73 -4.90
C ASN A 64 -7.84 -9.98 -4.29
N TYR A 65 -7.14 -11.10 -4.12
CA TYR A 65 -7.69 -12.29 -3.46
C TYR A 65 -8.28 -12.01 -2.07
N LYS A 66 -7.77 -11.00 -1.36
CA LYS A 66 -8.27 -10.60 -0.04
C LYS A 66 -9.66 -9.95 -0.07
N TYR A 67 -10.13 -9.55 -1.26
CA TYR A 67 -11.46 -8.99 -1.49
C TYR A 67 -12.46 -10.02 -2.03
N GLU A 68 -12.10 -11.31 -2.07
CA GLU A 68 -12.99 -12.41 -2.44
C GLU A 68 -13.94 -12.73 -1.28
N CYS A 69 -14.78 -11.74 -0.92
CA CYS A 69 -15.79 -11.81 0.12
C CYS A 69 -17.02 -10.98 -0.30
N GLU A 70 -18.19 -11.34 0.22
CA GLU A 70 -19.45 -10.70 -0.17
C GLU A 70 -19.63 -9.28 0.40
N SER A 71 -19.02 -9.01 1.55
CA SER A 71 -19.22 -7.76 2.28
C SER A 71 -17.91 -7.16 2.77
N SER A 72 -17.97 -5.87 3.05
CA SER A 72 -16.87 -5.15 3.71
C SER A 72 -16.62 -5.71 5.09
N ARG A 73 -15.33 -5.85 5.46
CA ARG A 73 -14.93 -6.41 6.75
C ARG A 73 -13.58 -5.87 7.23
N ILE A 74 -13.24 -6.17 8.45
CA ILE A 74 -11.91 -5.92 9.02
C ILE A 74 -11.04 -7.15 8.76
N ILE A 75 -9.80 -6.91 8.35
CA ILE A 75 -8.70 -7.86 8.30
C ILE A 75 -7.93 -7.74 9.61
N ASP A 76 -7.71 -8.86 10.29
CA ASP A 76 -6.83 -8.96 11.43
C ASP A 76 -5.55 -9.70 11.04
N LEU A 77 -4.45 -8.96 10.93
CA LEU A 77 -3.16 -9.49 10.46
C LEU A 77 -2.50 -10.48 11.42
N ALA A 78 -2.95 -10.56 12.66
CA ALA A 78 -2.52 -11.61 13.57
C ALA A 78 -3.04 -13.01 13.13
N HIS A 79 -4.16 -13.06 12.41
CA HIS A 79 -4.79 -14.30 11.94
C HIS A 79 -4.75 -14.44 10.42
N GLU A 80 -4.77 -13.33 9.69
CA GLU A 80 -4.81 -13.25 8.23
C GLU A 80 -3.53 -12.59 7.67
N TYR A 81 -2.37 -13.03 8.16
CA TYR A 81 -1.05 -12.43 7.89
C TYR A 81 -0.71 -12.31 6.39
N SER A 82 -1.30 -13.12 5.54
CA SER A 82 -1.08 -13.07 4.09
C SER A 82 -1.87 -11.97 3.37
N PHE A 83 -2.86 -11.34 4.03
CA PHE A 83 -3.68 -10.29 3.44
C PHE A 83 -3.00 -8.93 3.54
N VAL A 84 -1.88 -8.82 2.84
CA VAL A 84 -1.02 -7.63 2.89
C VAL A 84 -1.57 -6.44 2.11
N GLN A 85 -1.27 -5.23 2.58
CA GLN A 85 -1.51 -3.98 1.87
C GLN A 85 -0.16 -3.28 1.68
N MET A 86 0.11 -2.79 0.47
CA MET A 86 1.37 -2.12 0.14
C MET A 86 1.17 -0.82 -0.65
N SER A 87 0.01 -0.62 -1.25
CA SER A 87 -0.27 0.57 -2.07
C SER A 87 -1.07 1.59 -1.26
N ALA A 88 -0.56 2.80 -1.14
CA ALA A 88 -1.28 3.91 -0.54
C ALA A 88 -2.39 4.46 -1.46
N SER A 89 -2.28 4.28 -2.78
CA SER A 89 -3.28 4.77 -3.74
C SER A 89 -4.64 4.10 -3.57
N SER A 90 -4.68 2.80 -3.22
CA SER A 90 -5.93 2.07 -2.98
C SER A 90 -6.38 2.09 -1.52
N ALA A 91 -5.75 2.91 -0.68
CA ALA A 91 -6.06 3.04 0.73
C ALA A 91 -6.63 4.43 1.05
N PHE A 92 -7.60 4.44 1.96
CA PHE A 92 -8.25 5.63 2.50
C PHE A 92 -7.94 5.67 4.00
N PHE A 93 -7.19 6.67 4.42
CA PHE A 93 -6.65 6.76 5.78
C PHE A 93 -7.51 7.67 6.65
N ARG A 94 -7.65 7.34 7.93
CA ARG A 94 -8.13 8.31 8.90
C ARG A 94 -7.10 9.43 9.07
N HIS A 95 -7.52 10.68 8.95
CA HIS A 95 -6.64 11.84 9.05
C HIS A 95 -5.84 11.82 10.36
N LYS A 96 -6.50 11.58 11.48
CA LYS A 96 -5.87 11.49 12.82
C LYS A 96 -4.73 10.46 12.95
N ILE A 97 -4.68 9.47 12.04
CA ILE A 97 -3.64 8.43 12.04
C ILE A 97 -2.47 8.81 11.14
N ILE A 98 -2.75 9.48 10.01
CA ILE A 98 -1.73 9.77 9.00
C ILE A 98 -1.10 11.16 9.16
N GLN A 99 -1.74 12.10 9.85
CA GLN A 99 -1.27 13.48 9.98
C GLN A 99 0.13 13.60 10.62
N ASP A 100 0.47 12.68 11.53
CA ASP A 100 1.76 12.65 12.22
C ASP A 100 2.77 11.71 11.54
N ARG A 101 2.48 11.26 10.31
CA ARG A 101 3.30 10.34 9.52
C ARG A 101 3.65 10.96 8.17
N SER A 102 4.67 10.42 7.53
CA SER A 102 5.09 10.89 6.22
C SER A 102 5.64 9.77 5.35
N PHE A 103 5.51 9.95 4.04
CA PHE A 103 6.25 9.15 3.08
C PHE A 103 7.74 9.45 3.18
N ASP A 104 8.57 8.42 3.19
CA ASP A 104 10.02 8.58 3.20
C ASP A 104 10.50 9.16 1.86
N THR A 105 11.00 10.39 1.90
CA THR A 105 11.46 11.12 0.70
C THR A 105 12.81 10.64 0.17
N THR A 106 13.53 9.83 0.93
CA THR A 106 14.80 9.22 0.48
C THR A 106 14.55 7.99 -0.40
N LEU A 107 13.39 7.33 -0.25
CA LEU A 107 12.98 6.20 -1.05
C LEU A 107 12.39 6.66 -2.39
N LYS A 108 12.93 6.14 -3.48
CA LYS A 108 12.33 6.27 -4.82
C LYS A 108 11.25 5.22 -5.07
N TYR A 109 11.34 4.09 -4.35
CA TYR A 109 10.46 2.93 -4.46
C TYR A 109 10.19 2.36 -3.07
N ALA A 110 9.02 1.76 -2.87
CA ALA A 110 8.54 1.18 -1.61
C ALA A 110 8.19 2.22 -0.52
N GLU A 111 8.14 3.51 -0.83
CA GLU A 111 7.71 4.55 0.11
C GLU A 111 6.26 4.35 0.61
N ASP A 112 5.38 3.87 -0.28
CA ASP A 112 4.00 3.50 0.04
C ASP A 112 3.95 2.33 1.02
N ALA A 113 4.70 1.27 0.70
CA ALA A 113 4.76 0.07 1.52
C ALA A 113 5.35 0.37 2.91
N LYS A 114 6.36 1.26 2.98
CA LYS A 114 6.95 1.68 4.25
C LYS A 114 5.96 2.44 5.13
N LEU A 115 5.22 3.40 4.56
CA LEU A 115 4.20 4.15 5.30
C LEU A 115 3.11 3.21 5.83
N ILE A 116 2.62 2.29 5.00
CA ILE A 116 1.58 1.34 5.41
C ILE A 116 2.11 0.38 6.48
N MET A 117 3.33 -0.13 6.32
CA MET A 117 3.97 -0.99 7.32
C MET A 117 4.12 -0.28 8.65
N ASP A 118 4.54 0.99 8.64
CA ASP A 118 4.66 1.82 9.84
C ASP A 118 3.32 1.96 10.58
N ILE A 119 2.22 2.12 9.85
CA ILE A 119 0.87 2.16 10.41
C ILE A 119 0.47 0.78 10.97
N LEU A 120 0.72 -0.30 10.23
CA LEU A 120 0.30 -1.66 10.60
C LEU A 120 1.09 -2.23 11.78
N LEU A 121 2.29 -1.75 12.05
CA LEU A 121 3.04 -2.10 13.27
C LEU A 121 2.37 -1.56 14.55
N ASP A 122 1.67 -0.43 14.46
CA ASP A 122 0.92 0.12 15.58
C ASP A 122 -0.55 -0.36 15.60
N TYR A 123 -1.12 -0.61 14.42
CA TYR A 123 -2.52 -1.00 14.22
C TYR A 123 -2.59 -2.22 13.28
N PRO A 124 -2.43 -3.46 13.78
CA PRO A 124 -2.33 -4.64 12.93
C PRO A 124 -3.68 -5.09 12.32
N GLN A 125 -4.58 -4.16 12.14
CA GLN A 125 -5.90 -4.35 11.53
C GLN A 125 -6.19 -3.25 10.53
N TYR A 126 -6.96 -3.56 9.47
CA TYR A 126 -7.46 -2.57 8.52
C TYR A 126 -8.76 -3.04 7.87
N GLY A 127 -9.52 -2.11 7.31
CA GLY A 127 -10.77 -2.41 6.63
C GLY A 127 -10.58 -2.76 5.15
N ILE A 128 -11.44 -3.61 4.60
CA ILE A 128 -11.57 -3.82 3.16
C ILE A 128 -13.00 -3.54 2.69
N VAL A 129 -13.13 -2.91 1.51
CA VAL A 129 -14.39 -2.61 0.85
C VAL A 129 -14.37 -3.18 -0.58
N PRO A 130 -14.88 -4.41 -0.79
CA PRO A 130 -14.83 -5.12 -2.07
C PRO A 130 -15.63 -4.46 -3.19
N SER A 131 -16.68 -3.69 -2.86
CA SER A 131 -17.55 -3.01 -3.83
C SER A 131 -16.91 -1.78 -4.49
N GLY A 132 -15.97 -1.12 -3.78
CA GLY A 132 -15.19 -0.03 -4.35
C GLY A 132 -14.08 -0.52 -5.27
N ARG A 133 -13.58 0.35 -6.16
CA ARG A 133 -12.43 0.02 -7.03
C ARG A 133 -11.54 1.21 -7.27
N TYR A 134 -10.25 0.99 -7.13
CA TYR A 134 -9.22 1.86 -7.66
C TYR A 134 -8.82 1.38 -9.05
N MET A 135 -9.02 2.22 -10.05
CA MET A 135 -8.77 1.93 -11.45
C MET A 135 -7.41 2.50 -11.83
N TYR A 136 -6.40 1.61 -11.89
CA TYR A 136 -5.02 1.95 -12.21
C TYR A 136 -4.81 1.96 -13.73
N ARG A 137 -4.36 3.08 -14.29
CA ARG A 137 -4.12 3.21 -15.71
C ARG A 137 -2.83 2.52 -16.13
N THR A 138 -2.91 1.66 -17.14
CA THR A 138 -1.75 1.02 -17.76
C THR A 138 -1.58 1.49 -19.20
N ARG A 139 -0.46 2.16 -19.50
CA ARG A 139 -0.17 2.70 -20.82
C ARG A 139 0.66 1.72 -21.68
N ASN A 140 0.70 1.95 -23.00
CA ASN A 140 1.55 1.19 -23.92
C ASN A 140 3.04 1.54 -23.78
N ALA A 141 3.36 2.77 -23.38
CA ALA A 141 4.72 3.18 -23.09
C ALA A 141 5.23 2.45 -21.82
N LEU A 142 6.48 1.99 -21.87
CA LEU A 142 7.15 1.33 -20.74
C LEU A 142 7.66 2.34 -19.68
N ASP A 143 7.01 3.50 -19.60
CA ASP A 143 7.40 4.66 -18.80
C ASP A 143 6.82 4.72 -17.39
N SER A 144 6.02 3.73 -17.00
CA SER A 144 5.52 3.67 -15.62
C SER A 144 6.67 3.52 -14.62
N ALA A 145 6.57 4.19 -13.47
CA ALA A 145 7.58 4.12 -12.41
C ALA A 145 7.94 2.67 -12.05
N LEU A 146 6.96 1.76 -12.02
CA LEU A 146 7.17 0.32 -11.78
C LEU A 146 7.96 -0.40 -12.89
N ASN A 147 7.79 -0.01 -14.15
CA ASN A 147 8.56 -0.63 -15.24
C ASN A 147 10.00 -0.12 -15.25
N VAL A 148 10.19 1.18 -15.01
CA VAL A 148 11.52 1.80 -14.93
C VAL A 148 12.29 1.31 -13.70
N SER A 149 11.61 1.10 -12.56
CA SER A 149 12.24 0.69 -11.29
C SER A 149 13.06 -0.59 -11.40
N LYS A 150 12.54 -1.57 -12.13
CA LYS A 150 13.19 -2.89 -12.31
C LYS A 150 14.57 -2.84 -12.96
N HIS A 151 14.92 -1.71 -13.58
CA HIS A 151 16.21 -1.46 -14.23
C HIS A 151 17.08 -0.48 -13.44
N ARG A 152 16.75 -0.21 -12.18
CA ARG A 152 17.46 0.72 -11.32
C ARG A 152 17.96 0.04 -10.06
N LYS A 153 19.24 0.28 -9.71
CA LYS A 153 19.84 -0.29 -8.50
C LYS A 153 19.12 0.10 -7.20
N GLU A 154 18.53 1.28 -7.16
CA GLU A 154 17.77 1.77 -6.02
C GLU A 154 16.58 0.85 -5.67
N TRP A 155 15.98 0.20 -6.69
CA TRP A 155 14.92 -0.79 -6.45
C TRP A 155 15.44 -2.06 -5.78
N TYR A 156 16.71 -2.42 -5.98
CA TYR A 156 17.35 -3.58 -5.36
C TYR A 156 18.00 -3.23 -4.03
N ILE A 157 18.78 -2.15 -3.96
CA ILE A 157 19.63 -1.81 -2.81
C ILE A 157 18.87 -0.93 -1.81
N ASP A 158 18.33 0.22 -2.25
CA ASP A 158 17.73 1.19 -1.33
C ASP A 158 16.45 0.67 -0.71
N SER A 159 15.60 -0.04 -1.48
CA SER A 159 14.40 -0.63 -0.89
C SER A 159 14.71 -1.79 0.05
N LEU A 160 15.77 -2.57 -0.17
CA LEU A 160 16.21 -3.55 0.84
C LEU A 160 16.70 -2.86 2.11
N LYS A 161 17.55 -1.84 1.96
CA LYS A 161 18.15 -1.15 3.10
C LYS A 161 17.15 -0.34 3.91
N TYR A 162 16.34 0.47 3.23
CA TYR A 162 15.51 1.49 3.87
C TYR A 162 14.04 1.09 4.06
N TYR A 163 13.62 -0.04 3.47
CA TYR A 163 12.31 -0.61 3.71
C TYR A 163 12.42 -2.00 4.37
N THR A 164 13.06 -2.98 3.74
CA THR A 164 13.07 -4.37 4.25
C THR A 164 13.77 -4.47 5.60
N PHE A 165 15.02 -4.02 5.73
CA PHE A 165 15.73 -4.06 7.00
C PHE A 165 15.09 -3.14 8.03
N TRP A 166 14.64 -1.95 7.63
CA TRP A 166 13.88 -1.07 8.50
C TRP A 166 12.64 -1.76 9.08
N ALA A 167 11.88 -2.49 8.27
CA ALA A 167 10.67 -3.17 8.75
C ALA A 167 10.98 -4.29 9.77
N LEU A 168 12.09 -5.02 9.57
CA LEU A 168 12.57 -6.01 10.52
C LEU A 168 13.01 -5.36 11.84
N ASP A 169 13.90 -4.38 11.77
CA ASP A 169 14.45 -3.68 12.93
C ASP A 169 13.35 -2.96 13.72
N GLU A 170 12.41 -2.32 13.03
CA GLU A 170 11.31 -1.59 13.66
C GLU A 170 10.29 -2.52 14.31
N SER A 171 10.06 -3.71 13.74
CA SER A 171 9.24 -4.76 14.35
C SER A 171 9.85 -5.25 15.66
N GLU A 172 11.14 -5.60 15.64
CA GLU A 172 11.88 -6.00 16.84
C GLU A 172 11.86 -4.90 17.90
N ARG A 173 12.08 -3.65 17.50
CA ARG A 173 12.13 -2.51 18.40
C ARG A 173 10.78 -2.23 19.08
N ARG A 174 9.66 -2.31 18.34
CA ARG A 174 8.31 -2.00 18.87
C ARG A 174 7.67 -3.18 19.59
N LEU A 175 7.85 -4.39 19.06
CA LEU A 175 7.08 -5.56 19.46
C LEU A 175 7.92 -6.64 20.15
N GLY A 176 9.26 -6.59 20.03
CA GLY A 176 10.16 -7.62 20.54
C GLY A 176 10.25 -8.87 19.65
N TYR A 177 9.60 -8.86 18.48
CA TYR A 177 9.62 -9.94 17.49
C TYR A 177 9.19 -9.42 16.13
N VAL A 178 9.38 -10.22 15.08
CA VAL A 178 8.93 -9.92 13.71
C VAL A 178 7.63 -10.68 13.44
N PRO A 179 6.46 -10.00 13.35
CA PRO A 179 5.18 -10.64 13.09
C PRO A 179 5.11 -11.34 11.73
N ASP A 180 4.26 -12.37 11.59
CA ASP A 180 4.10 -13.14 10.36
C ASP A 180 3.69 -12.26 9.17
N PHE A 181 2.83 -11.25 9.37
CA PHE A 181 2.44 -10.34 8.29
C PHE A 181 3.60 -9.49 7.77
N VAL A 182 4.56 -9.12 8.61
CA VAL A 182 5.78 -8.41 8.21
C VAL A 182 6.65 -9.33 7.37
N GLN A 183 6.90 -10.55 7.86
CA GLN A 183 7.68 -11.58 7.15
C GLN A 183 7.06 -11.87 5.78
N TYR A 184 5.74 -12.09 5.74
CA TYR A 184 5.02 -12.37 4.50
C TYR A 184 5.08 -11.19 3.51
N THR A 185 4.89 -9.96 3.98
CA THR A 185 4.96 -8.75 3.13
C THR A 185 6.35 -8.58 2.53
N ILE A 186 7.40 -8.77 3.34
CA ILE A 186 8.80 -8.73 2.87
C ILE A 186 9.03 -9.81 1.81
N MET A 187 8.62 -11.05 2.06
CA MET A 187 8.78 -12.13 1.10
C MET A 187 8.01 -11.88 -0.19
N TYR A 188 6.80 -11.32 -0.10
CA TYR A 188 6.02 -10.92 -1.27
C TYR A 188 6.73 -9.85 -2.11
N ASP A 189 7.33 -8.84 -1.47
CA ASP A 189 8.10 -7.80 -2.14
C ASP A 189 9.36 -8.35 -2.79
N LEU A 190 10.10 -9.20 -2.08
CA LEU A 190 11.33 -9.86 -2.58
C LEU A 190 11.06 -10.78 -3.78
N LEU A 191 9.92 -11.46 -3.81
CA LEU A 191 9.53 -12.34 -4.95
C LEU A 191 9.52 -11.58 -6.28
N ALA A 192 9.22 -10.28 -6.28
CA ALA A 192 9.27 -9.48 -7.49
C ALA A 192 10.70 -9.37 -8.04
N ARG A 193 11.71 -9.32 -7.17
CA ARG A 193 13.14 -9.26 -7.51
C ARG A 193 13.67 -10.61 -7.95
N PHE A 194 13.36 -11.67 -7.21
CA PHE A 194 13.80 -13.04 -7.56
C PHE A 194 13.24 -13.53 -8.92
N ARG A 195 12.14 -12.98 -9.40
CA ARG A 195 11.58 -13.29 -10.73
C ARG A 195 12.27 -12.57 -11.88
N MET A 196 13.18 -11.64 -11.60
CA MET A 196 13.93 -10.95 -12.65
C MET A 196 14.98 -11.89 -13.25
N LYS A 197 14.97 -12.00 -14.60
CA LYS A 197 15.93 -12.84 -15.34
C LYS A 197 17.30 -12.17 -15.53
N LYS A 198 17.34 -10.85 -15.41
CA LYS A 198 18.54 -10.05 -15.60
C LYS A 198 18.54 -8.90 -14.59
N PHE A 199 19.62 -8.77 -13.85
CA PHE A 199 19.86 -7.64 -12.96
C PHE A 199 20.50 -6.48 -13.73
N PRO A 200 20.35 -5.22 -13.27
CA PRO A 200 21.18 -4.12 -13.75
C PRO A 200 22.66 -4.41 -13.55
N ASP A 201 23.49 -3.93 -14.47
CA ASP A 201 24.94 -4.22 -14.45
C ASP A 201 25.67 -3.52 -13.27
N ASP A 202 25.00 -2.59 -12.58
CA ASP A 202 25.52 -1.80 -11.47
C ASP A 202 24.96 -2.23 -10.08
N VAL A 203 24.36 -3.42 -9.99
CA VAL A 203 23.80 -4.02 -8.74
C VAL A 203 24.73 -5.09 -8.19
#